data_6479b6cf9738f965d3acad5ac67c4b3a
#
_entry.id   6479b6cf9738f965d3acad5ac67c4b3a
#
_cell.length_a   1.000
_cell.length_b   1.000
_cell.length_c   1.000
_cell.angle_alpha   90.00
_cell.angle_beta   90.00
_cell.angle_gamma   90.00
#
_symmetry.space_group_name_H-M   'P 1'
#
loop_
_entity.id
_entity.type
_entity.pdbx_description
1 polymer ?
#
loop_
_entity_poly.entity_id
_entity_poly.type
_entity_poly.pdbx_seq_one_letter_code
_entity_poly.pdbx_strand_id
1 'polypeptide(L)'
;MTTLLLLRHSIPERGGSSPDPGLSAEGLQRAAAVFQNDAFRTVSLVWSSPSLRAFQTAQLLGLPVRQDTRLAERRTGDTTGQDASFWKCQYEDPDFKNPDGESFREVSARMADCIHELLDSLPEG
;
A
#
# COMPACT_ATOMS: atom_id res chain seq x y z
N MET A 1 -18.07 -16.00 5.88
CA MET A 1 -17.02 -15.83 4.86
C MET A 1 -16.43 -14.45 4.94
N THR A 2 -15.12 -14.35 4.91
CA THR A 2 -14.40 -13.07 4.99
C THR A 2 -13.92 -12.66 3.60
N THR A 3 -14.14 -11.40 3.25
CA THR A 3 -13.65 -10.84 2.01
C THR A 3 -12.54 -9.84 2.31
N LEU A 4 -11.40 -10.01 1.66
CA LEU A 4 -10.27 -9.10 1.76
C LEU A 4 -10.19 -8.28 0.48
N LEU A 5 -10.23 -6.95 0.63
CA LEU A 5 -10.07 -6.03 -0.50
C LEU A 5 -8.70 -5.38 -0.42
N LEU A 6 -7.91 -5.54 -1.47
CA LEU A 6 -6.59 -4.92 -1.59
C LEU A 6 -6.67 -3.78 -2.59
N LEU A 7 -6.32 -2.58 -2.14
CA LEU A 7 -6.39 -1.39 -2.99
C LEU A 7 -5.04 -0.70 -3.07
N ARG A 8 -4.75 -0.21 -4.28
CA ARG A 8 -3.65 0.72 -4.47
C ARG A 8 -4.14 2.13 -4.13
N HIS A 9 -3.26 2.97 -3.55
CA HIS A 9 -3.58 4.37 -3.31
C HIS A 9 -3.96 5.09 -4.60
N SER A 10 -4.74 6.18 -4.46
CA SER A 10 -5.12 7.02 -5.59
C SER A 10 -3.97 7.95 -6.01
N ILE A 11 -4.25 8.89 -6.90
CA ILE A 11 -3.25 9.73 -7.57
C ILE A 11 -2.66 10.76 -6.61
N PRO A 12 -1.34 10.71 -6.35
CA PRO A 12 -0.71 11.71 -5.49
C PRO A 12 -0.47 13.03 -6.22
N GLU A 13 -0.22 14.08 -5.45
CA GLU A 13 0.24 15.34 -6.02
C GLU A 13 1.61 15.18 -6.66
N ARG A 14 1.85 15.93 -7.74
CA ARG A 14 3.10 15.91 -8.49
C ARG A 14 3.74 17.29 -8.47
N GLY A 15 5.06 17.32 -8.59
CA GLY A 15 5.81 18.57 -8.69
C GLY A 15 6.07 19.27 -7.37
N GLY A 16 5.67 18.66 -6.24
CA GLY A 16 5.99 19.19 -4.92
C GLY A 16 7.36 18.72 -4.45
N SER A 17 7.84 19.31 -3.37
CA SER A 17 9.12 18.97 -2.76
C SER A 17 9.02 17.94 -1.63
N SER A 18 7.81 17.53 -1.27
CA SER A 18 7.61 16.58 -0.18
C SER A 18 8.02 15.16 -0.60
N PRO A 19 8.77 14.43 0.24
CA PRO A 19 9.05 13.02 -0.01
C PRO A 19 7.83 12.11 0.21
N ASP A 20 6.78 12.63 0.85
CA ASP A 20 5.55 11.88 1.13
C ASP A 20 4.34 12.72 0.69
N PRO A 21 4.11 12.85 -0.63
CA PRO A 21 3.01 13.67 -1.13
C PRO A 21 1.65 13.06 -0.79
N GLY A 22 0.69 13.94 -0.49
CA GLY A 22 -0.70 13.55 -0.34
C GLY A 22 -1.40 13.40 -1.68
N LEU A 23 -2.69 13.09 -1.67
CA LEU A 23 -3.48 12.94 -2.88
C LEU A 23 -3.72 14.28 -3.55
N SER A 24 -3.71 14.27 -4.89
CA SER A 24 -4.17 15.41 -5.68
C SER A 24 -5.68 15.56 -5.59
N ALA A 25 -6.22 16.72 -6.01
CA ALA A 25 -7.66 16.91 -6.08
C ALA A 25 -8.33 15.84 -6.96
N GLU A 26 -7.72 15.52 -8.10
CA GLU A 26 -8.20 14.46 -8.97
C GLU A 26 -8.17 13.11 -8.26
N GLY A 27 -7.11 12.82 -7.51
CA GLY A 27 -6.98 11.58 -6.75
C GLY A 27 -8.07 11.43 -5.71
N LEU A 28 -8.41 12.49 -5.01
CA LEU A 28 -9.51 12.50 -4.04
C LEU A 28 -10.84 12.19 -4.72
N GLN A 29 -11.13 12.83 -5.84
CA GLN A 29 -12.37 12.61 -6.59
C GLN A 29 -12.47 11.16 -7.10
N ARG A 30 -11.40 10.62 -7.65
CA ARG A 30 -11.39 9.26 -8.19
C ARG A 30 -11.59 8.21 -7.09
N ALA A 31 -10.92 8.38 -5.96
CA ALA A 31 -11.07 7.45 -4.85
C ALA A 31 -12.49 7.49 -4.29
N ALA A 32 -13.05 8.67 -4.12
CA ALA A 32 -14.43 8.82 -3.64
C ALA A 32 -15.41 8.12 -4.58
N ALA A 33 -15.19 8.22 -5.91
CA ALA A 33 -16.05 7.56 -6.90
C ALA A 33 -15.95 6.03 -6.80
N VAL A 34 -14.73 5.50 -6.63
CA VAL A 34 -14.51 4.05 -6.49
C VAL A 34 -15.25 3.51 -5.27
N PHE A 35 -15.22 4.26 -4.15
CA PHE A 35 -15.84 3.81 -2.91
C PHE A 35 -17.37 3.84 -2.93
N GLN A 36 -17.98 4.36 -3.99
CA GLN A 36 -19.43 4.23 -4.22
C GLN A 36 -19.82 2.81 -4.66
N ASN A 37 -18.85 1.99 -5.05
CA ASN A 37 -19.10 0.62 -5.45
C ASN A 37 -19.64 -0.20 -4.27
N ASP A 38 -20.63 -1.05 -4.56
CA ASP A 38 -21.30 -1.87 -3.54
C ASP A 38 -20.33 -2.80 -2.79
N ALA A 39 -19.20 -3.16 -3.39
CA ALA A 39 -18.20 -4.01 -2.75
C ALA A 39 -17.68 -3.43 -1.43
N PHE A 40 -17.77 -2.10 -1.24
CA PHE A 40 -17.28 -1.42 -0.03
C PHE A 40 -18.35 -1.27 1.06
N ARG A 41 -19.59 -1.64 0.81
CA ARG A 41 -20.68 -1.44 1.78
C ARG A 41 -20.51 -2.22 3.06
N THR A 42 -19.90 -3.39 2.99
CA THR A 42 -19.77 -4.29 4.14
C THR A 42 -18.40 -4.24 4.79
N VAL A 43 -17.55 -3.32 4.36
CA VAL A 43 -16.22 -3.15 4.95
C VAL A 43 -16.35 -2.70 6.41
N SER A 44 -15.69 -3.40 7.32
CA SER A 44 -15.71 -3.09 8.75
C SER A 44 -14.34 -2.69 9.30
N LEU A 45 -13.25 -3.14 8.69
CA LEU A 45 -11.90 -2.81 9.10
C LEU A 45 -11.12 -2.24 7.93
N VAL A 46 -10.35 -1.19 8.20
CA VAL A 46 -9.50 -0.53 7.19
C VAL A 46 -8.11 -0.34 7.77
N TRP A 47 -7.13 -0.96 7.13
CA TRP A 47 -5.72 -0.78 7.48
C TRP A 47 -5.00 -0.19 6.28
N SER A 48 -4.06 0.72 6.51
CA SER A 48 -3.32 1.36 5.43
C SER A 48 -1.82 1.39 5.68
N SER A 49 -1.07 1.55 4.57
CA SER A 49 0.33 1.94 4.63
C SER A 49 0.44 3.28 5.38
N PRO A 50 1.58 3.55 6.03
CA PRO A 50 1.78 4.84 6.69
C PRO A 50 2.00 6.01 5.73
N SER A 51 2.18 5.77 4.43
CA SER A 51 2.33 6.87 3.47
C SER A 51 1.07 7.74 3.45
N LEU A 52 1.27 9.05 3.29
CA LEU A 52 0.15 10.00 3.33
C LEU A 52 -0.88 9.70 2.23
N ARG A 53 -0.43 9.40 1.01
CA ARG A 53 -1.33 9.10 -0.11
C ARG A 53 -2.19 7.86 0.15
N ALA A 54 -1.64 6.84 0.78
CA ALA A 54 -2.40 5.63 1.11
C ALA A 54 -3.39 5.89 2.24
N PHE A 55 -2.95 6.59 3.27
CA PHE A 55 -3.80 6.94 4.40
C PHE A 55 -4.99 7.82 3.97
N GLN A 56 -4.73 8.83 3.15
CA GLN A 56 -5.80 9.70 2.64
C GLN A 56 -6.79 8.94 1.77
N THR A 57 -6.31 8.01 0.94
CA THR A 57 -7.20 7.14 0.16
C THR A 57 -8.12 6.35 1.10
N ALA A 58 -7.55 5.72 2.11
CA ALA A 58 -8.30 4.89 3.05
C ALA A 58 -9.32 5.70 3.85
N GLN A 59 -8.98 6.93 4.24
CA GLN A 59 -9.88 7.79 5.02
C GLN A 59 -11.18 8.12 4.28
N LEU A 60 -11.18 8.08 2.95
CA LEU A 60 -12.37 8.37 2.17
C LEU A 60 -13.49 7.34 2.33
N LEU A 61 -13.20 6.17 2.91
CA LEU A 61 -14.24 5.20 3.26
C LEU A 61 -15.09 5.63 4.46
N GLY A 62 -14.63 6.62 5.23
CA GLY A 62 -15.38 7.12 6.38
C GLY A 62 -15.31 6.24 7.62
N LEU A 63 -14.39 5.27 7.65
CA LEU A 63 -14.16 4.38 8.80
C LEU A 63 -12.83 4.73 9.46
N PRO A 64 -12.66 4.39 10.75
CA PRO A 64 -11.34 4.53 11.38
C PRO A 64 -10.29 3.74 10.63
N VAL A 65 -9.13 4.34 10.40
CA VAL A 65 -8.03 3.72 9.65
C VAL A 65 -6.87 3.44 10.59
N ARG A 66 -6.41 2.18 10.61
CA ARG A 66 -5.19 1.81 11.31
C ARG A 66 -4.03 1.83 10.31
N GLN A 67 -2.98 2.59 10.62
CA GLN A 67 -1.74 2.57 9.85
C GLN A 67 -0.84 1.46 10.36
N ASP A 68 -0.17 0.77 9.45
CA ASP A 68 0.76 -0.30 9.81
C ASP A 68 1.98 -0.25 8.88
N THR A 69 3.16 -0.13 9.48
CA THR A 69 4.42 -0.03 8.72
C THR A 69 4.72 -1.25 7.86
N ARG A 70 4.16 -2.41 8.21
CA ARG A 70 4.31 -3.63 7.42
C ARG A 70 3.63 -3.53 6.06
N LEU A 71 2.74 -2.56 5.85
CA LEU A 71 2.06 -2.30 4.58
C LEU A 71 2.78 -1.25 3.73
N ALA A 72 3.92 -0.74 4.18
CA ALA A 72 4.68 0.24 3.42
C ALA A 72 5.16 -0.34 2.09
N GLU A 73 5.30 0.54 1.09
CA GLU A 73 5.86 0.18 -0.19
C GLU A 73 7.25 -0.43 -0.02
N ARG A 74 7.62 -1.35 -0.90
CA ARG A 74 8.97 -1.94 -0.89
C ARG A 74 10.01 -0.84 -0.96
N ARG A 75 10.97 -0.91 -0.05
CA ARG A 75 12.11 0.01 -0.08
C ARG A 75 13.09 -0.46 -1.16
N THR A 76 13.20 0.34 -2.24
CA THR A 76 14.08 -0.01 -3.36
C THR A 76 15.56 0.06 -2.97
N GLY A 77 15.93 0.98 -2.09
CA GLY A 77 17.30 1.16 -1.67
C GLY A 77 18.11 2.01 -2.65
N ASP A 78 19.45 1.88 -2.57
CA ASP A 78 20.36 2.62 -3.41
C ASP A 78 20.49 1.97 -4.78
N THR A 79 20.04 2.68 -5.82
CA THR A 79 20.09 2.22 -7.21
C THR A 79 21.24 2.85 -8.00
N THR A 80 22.17 3.50 -7.34
CA THR A 80 23.33 4.15 -7.98
C THR A 80 24.11 3.12 -8.82
N GLY A 81 24.36 3.45 -10.08
CA GLY A 81 25.11 2.57 -10.98
C GLY A 81 24.29 1.46 -11.62
N GLN A 82 23.00 1.35 -11.31
CA GLN A 82 22.12 0.36 -11.94
C GLN A 82 21.68 0.84 -13.31
N ASP A 83 21.53 -0.09 -14.25
CA ASP A 83 20.97 0.18 -15.56
C ASP A 83 19.56 -0.42 -15.70
N ALA A 84 19.03 -0.43 -16.92
CA ALA A 84 17.69 -0.95 -17.16
C ALA A 84 17.52 -2.44 -16.79
N SER A 85 18.60 -3.21 -16.74
CA SER A 85 18.55 -4.63 -16.39
C SER A 85 18.20 -4.85 -14.90
N PHE A 86 18.37 -3.83 -14.07
CA PHE A 86 18.00 -3.87 -12.66
C PHE A 86 16.53 -4.27 -12.46
N TRP A 87 15.63 -3.69 -13.23
CA TRP A 87 14.20 -3.98 -13.10
C TRP A 87 13.90 -5.44 -13.41
N LYS A 88 14.59 -5.99 -14.42
CA LYS A 88 14.43 -7.40 -14.77
C LYS A 88 14.94 -8.30 -13.66
N CYS A 89 16.12 -8.02 -13.11
CA CYS A 89 16.70 -8.83 -12.04
C CYS A 89 15.79 -8.91 -10.81
N GLN A 90 15.20 -7.80 -10.40
CA GLN A 90 14.37 -7.80 -9.20
C GLN A 90 13.06 -8.59 -9.38
N TYR A 91 12.57 -8.73 -10.63
CA TYR A 91 11.38 -9.53 -10.90
C TYR A 91 11.70 -11.02 -11.08
N GLU A 92 12.91 -11.35 -11.48
CA GLU A 92 13.34 -12.74 -11.68
C GLU A 92 13.84 -13.40 -10.40
N ASP A 93 14.43 -12.62 -9.49
CA ASP A 93 14.99 -13.12 -8.24
C ASP A 93 14.28 -12.47 -7.04
N PRO A 94 13.43 -13.20 -6.33
CA PRO A 94 12.71 -12.65 -5.17
C PRO A 94 13.61 -12.26 -4.00
N ASP A 95 14.86 -12.71 -3.99
CA ASP A 95 15.84 -12.37 -2.95
C ASP A 95 16.76 -11.21 -3.36
N PHE A 96 16.61 -10.70 -4.58
CA PHE A 96 17.40 -9.56 -5.03
C PHE A 96 17.06 -8.30 -4.24
N LYS A 97 18.09 -7.60 -3.79
CA LYS A 97 17.92 -6.29 -3.15
C LYS A 97 19.13 -5.41 -3.36
N ASN A 98 18.89 -4.12 -3.43
CA ASN A 98 19.96 -3.11 -3.47
C ASN A 98 20.44 -2.79 -2.05
N PRO A 99 21.61 -2.16 -1.90
CA PRO A 99 22.06 -1.66 -0.60
C PRO A 99 20.95 -0.81 0.05
N ASP A 100 20.70 -1.01 1.32
CA ASP A 100 19.64 -0.32 2.10
C ASP A 100 18.22 -0.58 1.58
N GLY A 101 18.03 -1.52 0.67
CA GLY A 101 16.73 -1.87 0.13
C GLY A 101 16.16 -3.16 0.71
N GLU A 102 15.00 -3.54 0.18
CA GLU A 102 14.33 -4.79 0.52
C GLU A 102 14.17 -5.67 -0.71
N SER A 103 14.22 -6.99 -0.50
CA SER A 103 13.85 -7.94 -1.54
C SER A 103 12.33 -8.08 -1.59
N PHE A 104 11.80 -8.63 -2.69
CA PHE A 104 10.38 -8.97 -2.76
C PHE A 104 9.98 -10.01 -1.71
N ARG A 105 10.86 -10.95 -1.40
CA ARG A 105 10.59 -11.97 -0.37
C ARG A 105 10.44 -11.34 1.01
N GLU A 106 11.29 -10.36 1.35
CA GLU A 106 11.20 -9.65 2.63
C GLU A 106 9.88 -8.87 2.73
N VAL A 107 9.49 -8.18 1.66
CA VAL A 107 8.22 -7.44 1.61
C VAL A 107 7.03 -8.38 1.75
N SER A 108 7.05 -9.50 1.02
CA SER A 108 5.97 -10.49 1.07
C SER A 108 5.80 -11.04 2.49
N ALA A 109 6.91 -11.31 3.18
CA ALA A 109 6.84 -11.84 4.53
C ALA A 109 6.20 -10.85 5.50
N ARG A 110 6.62 -9.58 5.49
CA ARG A 110 6.05 -8.59 6.41
C ARG A 110 4.58 -8.25 6.08
N MET A 111 4.23 -8.22 4.80
CA MET A 111 2.84 -7.98 4.41
C MET A 111 1.94 -9.15 4.77
N ALA A 112 2.42 -10.38 4.61
CA ALA A 112 1.67 -11.57 5.01
C ALA A 112 1.40 -11.58 6.52
N ASP A 113 2.39 -11.23 7.33
CA ASP A 113 2.21 -11.12 8.78
C ASP A 113 1.12 -10.12 9.14
N CYS A 114 1.12 -8.97 8.46
CA CYS A 114 0.13 -7.94 8.67
C CYS A 114 -1.28 -8.42 8.30
N ILE A 115 -1.42 -9.05 7.14
CA ILE A 115 -2.71 -9.55 6.65
C ILE A 115 -3.24 -10.64 7.57
N HIS A 116 -2.38 -11.55 8.05
CA HIS A 116 -2.81 -12.58 9.01
C HIS A 116 -3.33 -11.97 10.30
N GLU A 117 -2.65 -10.96 10.83
CA GLU A 117 -3.11 -10.26 12.04
C GLU A 117 -4.45 -9.56 11.81
N LEU A 118 -4.60 -8.91 10.66
CA LEU A 118 -5.86 -8.27 10.27
C LEU A 118 -7.01 -9.30 10.26
N LEU A 119 -6.81 -10.43 9.62
CA LEU A 119 -7.83 -11.48 9.54
C LEU A 119 -8.15 -12.07 10.89
N ASP A 120 -7.14 -12.26 11.75
CA ASP A 120 -7.31 -12.78 13.11
C ASP A 120 -8.08 -11.80 14.01
N SER A 121 -8.04 -10.51 13.70
CA SER A 121 -8.73 -9.48 14.48
C SER A 121 -10.21 -9.37 14.15
N LEU A 122 -10.67 -10.04 13.09
CA LEU A 122 -12.08 -10.02 12.71
C LEU A 122 -12.88 -10.96 13.60
N PRO A 123 -14.13 -10.58 13.97
CA PRO A 123 -15.00 -11.51 14.70
C PRO A 123 -15.33 -12.71 13.81
N GLU A 124 -15.46 -13.87 14.45
CA GLU A 124 -15.92 -15.09 13.78
C GLU A 124 -17.35 -14.92 13.31
N GLY A 125 -17.63 -15.35 12.09
CA GLY A 125 -19.02 -15.27 11.58
C GLY A 125 -19.12 -15.40 10.08
#